data_b2436427d6a4941c185f7098e95394ef
#
_entry.id   b2436427d6a4941c185f7098e95394ef
#
_cell.length_a   1.000
_cell.length_b   1.000
_cell.length_c   1.000
_cell.angle_alpha   90.00
_cell.angle_beta   90.00
_cell.angle_gamma   90.00
#
_symmetry.space_group_name_H-M   'P 1'
#
loop_
_entity.id
_entity.type
_entity.pdbx_description
1 polymer ?
#
loop_
_entity_poly.entity_id
_entity_poly.type
_entity_poly.pdbx_seq_one_letter_code
_entity_poly.pdbx_strand_id
1 'polypeptide(L)'
;MRTLIAYRTKYGTAAGCARALAEKIGGDTALADLADARDVNVKEYDVVLIGGSIYAGKIQRKVVAFCERNREALLHRRVGIFLCCLYQGEEALVQLQSVFPDWLLAHSFSRVLAGGEVHYERLTFPDRLLVRGLPHPAGDISRLRPQALDELAAAVKALS
;
A
#
# COMPACT_ATOMS: atom_id res chain seq x y z
N MET A 1 -18.07 -12.47 -1.29
CA MET A 1 -16.87 -11.85 -1.90
C MET A 1 -15.71 -11.91 -0.91
N ARG A 2 -14.63 -12.55 -1.28
CA ARG A 2 -13.40 -12.69 -0.45
C ARG A 2 -12.38 -11.64 -0.88
N THR A 3 -11.86 -10.90 0.08
CA THR A 3 -10.88 -9.83 -0.16
C THR A 3 -9.53 -10.19 0.47
N LEU A 4 -8.46 -10.04 -0.29
CA LEU A 4 -7.08 -10.10 0.20
C LEU A 4 -6.50 -8.70 0.26
N ILE A 5 -5.84 -8.36 1.35
CA ILE A 5 -5.01 -7.16 1.45
C ILE A 5 -3.56 -7.61 1.63
N ALA A 6 -2.81 -7.55 0.53
CA ALA A 6 -1.39 -7.90 0.48
C ALA A 6 -0.55 -6.64 0.64
N TYR A 7 0.31 -6.58 1.65
CA TYR A 7 1.08 -5.38 1.96
C TYR A 7 2.48 -5.70 2.44
N ARG A 8 3.35 -4.71 2.35
CA ARG A 8 4.64 -4.70 3.03
C ARG A 8 4.83 -3.38 3.76
N THR A 9 5.29 -3.48 4.99
CA THR A 9 5.57 -2.32 5.83
C THR A 9 7.01 -2.34 6.32
N LYS A 10 7.61 -1.18 6.55
CA LYS A 10 8.92 -1.06 7.19
C LYS A 10 8.77 -0.58 8.64
N TYR A 11 7.98 0.45 8.85
CA TYR A 11 7.77 1.08 10.17
C TYR A 11 6.32 1.05 10.64
N GLY A 12 5.48 0.25 10.02
CA GLY A 12 4.11 0.00 10.48
C GLY A 12 3.02 0.82 9.79
N THR A 13 3.33 1.84 8.98
CA THR A 13 2.31 2.70 8.35
C THR A 13 1.44 1.92 7.37
N ALA A 14 2.03 1.17 6.44
CA ALA A 14 1.27 0.35 5.50
C ALA A 14 0.48 -0.76 6.20
N ALA A 15 1.03 -1.35 7.26
CA ALA A 15 0.32 -2.32 8.09
C ALA A 15 -0.88 -1.70 8.80
N GLY A 16 -0.75 -0.48 9.31
CA GLY A 16 -1.85 0.29 9.90
C GLY A 16 -2.97 0.56 8.89
N CYS A 17 -2.60 1.01 7.69
CA CYS A 17 -3.54 1.22 6.59
C CYS A 17 -4.26 -0.07 6.17
N ALA A 18 -3.52 -1.19 6.08
CA ALA A 18 -4.09 -2.49 5.75
C ALA A 18 -5.12 -2.96 6.78
N ARG A 19 -4.83 -2.81 8.07
CA ARG A 19 -5.78 -3.13 9.16
C ARG A 19 -7.02 -2.24 9.09
N ALA A 20 -6.83 -0.94 8.94
CA ALA A 20 -7.95 0.00 8.81
C ALA A 20 -8.84 -0.32 7.60
N LEU A 21 -8.25 -0.68 6.46
CA LEU A 21 -8.99 -1.14 5.29
C LEU A 21 -9.78 -2.41 5.58
N ALA A 22 -9.17 -3.40 6.24
CA ALA A 22 -9.85 -4.65 6.59
C ALA A 22 -11.07 -4.41 7.48
N GLU A 23 -10.93 -3.55 8.49
CA GLU A 23 -12.05 -3.15 9.38
C GLU A 23 -13.16 -2.44 8.60
N LYS A 24 -12.79 -1.51 7.70
CA LYS A 24 -13.76 -0.76 6.89
C LYS A 24 -14.48 -1.62 5.87
N ILE A 25 -13.80 -2.56 5.24
CA ILE A 25 -14.39 -3.48 4.26
C ILE A 25 -15.27 -4.52 5.00
N GLY A 26 -14.75 -5.08 6.06
CA GLY A 26 -15.44 -6.14 6.83
C GLY A 26 -15.53 -7.46 6.06
N GLY A 27 -16.46 -8.32 6.48
CA GLY A 27 -16.73 -9.59 5.82
C GLY A 27 -15.52 -10.55 5.81
N ASP A 28 -15.37 -11.32 4.74
CA ASP A 28 -14.25 -12.27 4.55
C ASP A 28 -13.04 -11.52 3.94
N THR A 29 -12.33 -10.78 4.81
CA THR A 29 -11.14 -10.00 4.43
C THR A 29 -9.90 -10.55 5.14
N ALA A 30 -8.93 -11.01 4.37
CA ALA A 30 -7.65 -11.54 4.83
C ALA A 30 -6.53 -10.51 4.68
N LEU A 31 -5.61 -10.50 5.64
CA LEU A 31 -4.39 -9.68 5.63
C LEU A 31 -3.18 -10.58 5.36
N ALA A 32 -2.30 -10.15 4.47
CA ALA A 32 -1.05 -10.84 4.20
C ALA A 32 0.13 -9.85 4.20
N ASP A 33 0.99 -9.93 5.23
CA ASP A 33 2.28 -9.25 5.21
C ASP A 33 3.23 -10.00 4.27
N LEU A 34 3.67 -9.34 3.22
CA LEU A 34 4.55 -9.92 2.21
C LEU A 34 5.99 -10.16 2.73
N ALA A 35 6.29 -9.80 3.99
CA ALA A 35 7.52 -10.22 4.64
C ALA A 35 7.55 -11.75 4.76
N ASP A 36 6.42 -12.36 5.13
CA ASP A 36 6.29 -13.75 5.52
C ASP A 36 5.35 -14.56 4.62
N ALA A 37 4.55 -13.88 3.78
CA ALA A 37 3.55 -14.50 2.92
C ALA A 37 4.18 -15.22 1.71
N ARG A 38 4.76 -16.39 1.95
CA ARG A 38 5.38 -17.21 0.88
C ARG A 38 4.34 -17.90 -0.01
N ASP A 39 3.14 -18.21 0.54
CA ASP A 39 2.18 -19.12 -0.07
C ASP A 39 0.75 -18.56 -0.15
N VAL A 40 0.62 -17.23 -0.36
CA VAL A 40 -0.72 -16.65 -0.57
C VAL A 40 -1.24 -17.06 -1.94
N ASN A 41 -2.32 -17.85 -1.95
CA ASN A 41 -3.01 -18.22 -3.18
C ASN A 41 -4.01 -17.15 -3.60
N VAL A 42 -3.56 -16.26 -4.47
CA VAL A 42 -4.38 -15.14 -5.01
C VAL A 42 -5.69 -15.63 -5.66
N LYS A 43 -5.70 -16.86 -6.18
CA LYS A 43 -6.87 -17.41 -6.89
C LYS A 43 -8.08 -17.66 -5.98
N GLU A 44 -7.88 -17.68 -4.67
CA GLU A 44 -8.96 -17.86 -3.68
C GLU A 44 -9.74 -16.59 -3.36
N TYR A 45 -9.33 -15.44 -3.90
CA TYR A 45 -9.91 -14.14 -3.62
C TYR A 45 -10.55 -13.53 -4.85
N ASP A 46 -11.62 -12.78 -4.64
CA ASP A 46 -12.32 -12.03 -5.69
C ASP A 46 -11.68 -10.65 -5.91
N VAL A 47 -11.26 -10.04 -4.80
CA VAL A 47 -10.64 -8.73 -4.74
C VAL A 47 -9.26 -8.83 -4.08
N VAL A 48 -8.27 -8.17 -4.64
CA VAL A 48 -6.92 -8.09 -4.08
C VAL A 48 -6.50 -6.63 -3.97
N LEU A 49 -6.29 -6.16 -2.75
CA LEU A 49 -5.70 -4.86 -2.50
C LEU A 49 -4.20 -5.03 -2.25
N ILE A 50 -3.40 -4.20 -2.91
CA ILE A 50 -1.95 -4.27 -2.84
C ILE A 50 -1.42 -2.94 -2.32
N GLY A 51 -0.58 -3.00 -1.27
CA GLY A 51 -0.05 -1.79 -0.67
C GLY A 51 1.39 -1.87 -0.19
N GLY A 52 1.99 -0.71 -0.08
CA GLY A 52 3.34 -0.55 0.42
C GLY A 52 3.67 0.89 0.76
N SER A 53 4.91 1.12 1.16
CA SER A 53 5.40 2.45 1.54
C SER A 53 6.60 2.85 0.70
N ILE A 54 6.75 4.14 0.45
CA ILE A 54 7.91 4.70 -0.25
C ILE A 54 9.05 4.97 0.74
N TYR A 55 10.22 4.45 0.40
CA TYR A 55 11.50 4.77 1.03
C TYR A 55 12.55 5.07 -0.04
N ALA A 56 13.21 6.21 0.07
CA ALA A 56 14.22 6.64 -0.91
C ALA A 56 13.70 6.54 -2.37
N GLY A 57 12.47 6.95 -2.61
CA GLY A 57 11.82 6.92 -3.92
C GLY A 57 11.42 5.54 -4.43
N LYS A 58 11.49 4.50 -3.60
CA LYS A 58 11.19 3.11 -3.98
C LYS A 58 10.17 2.47 -3.04
N ILE A 59 9.35 1.59 -3.60
CA ILE A 59 8.50 0.68 -2.82
C ILE A 59 9.32 -0.57 -2.44
N GLN A 60 8.85 -1.30 -1.43
CA GLN A 60 9.50 -2.55 -1.02
C GLN A 60 9.53 -3.56 -2.16
N ARG A 61 10.69 -4.17 -2.40
CA ARG A 61 10.90 -5.17 -3.46
C ARG A 61 9.91 -6.33 -3.41
N LYS A 62 9.50 -6.75 -2.21
CA LYS A 62 8.55 -7.85 -2.03
C LYS A 62 7.16 -7.54 -2.57
N VAL A 63 6.75 -6.27 -2.61
CA VAL A 63 5.48 -5.85 -3.23
C VAL A 63 5.53 -6.07 -4.74
N VAL A 64 6.56 -5.57 -5.40
CA VAL A 64 6.75 -5.75 -6.85
C VAL A 64 6.90 -7.21 -7.21
N ALA A 65 7.72 -7.96 -6.45
CA ALA A 65 7.91 -9.39 -6.66
C ALA A 65 6.60 -10.19 -6.51
N PHE A 66 5.75 -9.83 -5.54
CA PHE A 66 4.42 -10.42 -5.40
C PHE A 66 3.55 -10.14 -6.63
N CYS A 67 3.53 -8.91 -7.12
CA CYS A 67 2.77 -8.53 -8.31
C CYS A 67 3.22 -9.35 -9.54
N GLU A 68 4.52 -9.40 -9.80
CA GLU A 68 5.05 -10.09 -10.97
C GLU A 68 4.84 -11.62 -10.90
N ARG A 69 5.08 -12.21 -9.74
CA ARG A 69 4.88 -13.66 -9.53
C ARG A 69 3.42 -14.08 -9.71
N ASN A 70 2.49 -13.22 -9.34
CA ASN A 70 1.05 -13.49 -9.40
C ASN A 70 0.34 -12.78 -10.55
N ARG A 71 1.07 -12.26 -11.54
CA ARG A 71 0.53 -11.42 -12.62
C ARG A 71 -0.67 -12.04 -13.31
N GLU A 72 -0.55 -13.29 -13.74
CA GLU A 72 -1.65 -13.99 -14.43
C GLU A 72 -2.91 -14.09 -13.54
N ALA A 73 -2.74 -14.49 -12.29
CA ALA A 73 -3.85 -14.61 -11.34
C ALA A 73 -4.48 -13.25 -11.04
N LEU A 74 -3.67 -12.19 -10.86
CA LEU A 74 -4.13 -10.83 -10.58
C LEU A 74 -4.92 -10.24 -11.76
N LEU A 75 -4.55 -10.53 -13.00
CA LEU A 75 -5.29 -10.08 -14.18
C LEU A 75 -6.71 -10.64 -14.26
N HIS A 76 -6.99 -11.74 -13.55
CA HIS A 76 -8.33 -12.33 -13.43
C HIS A 76 -9.05 -11.93 -12.13
N ARG A 77 -8.54 -10.96 -11.39
CA ARG A 77 -9.12 -10.47 -10.12
C ARG A 77 -9.38 -8.97 -10.18
N ARG A 78 -10.22 -8.49 -9.30
CA ARG A 78 -10.38 -7.05 -9.08
C ARG A 78 -9.23 -6.55 -8.24
N VAL A 79 -8.41 -5.66 -8.76
CA VAL A 79 -7.22 -5.17 -8.06
C VAL A 79 -7.36 -3.70 -7.70
N GLY A 80 -7.12 -3.38 -6.42
CA GLY A 80 -6.97 -2.02 -5.91
C GLY A 80 -5.57 -1.78 -5.36
N ILE A 81 -5.13 -0.54 -5.34
CA ILE A 81 -3.78 -0.16 -4.89
C ILE A 81 -3.88 0.93 -3.84
N PHE A 82 -3.10 0.81 -2.76
CA PHE A 82 -2.85 1.90 -1.83
C PHE A 82 -1.36 2.12 -1.60
N LEU A 83 -0.94 3.36 -1.60
CA LEU A 83 0.46 3.74 -1.42
C LEU A 83 0.60 4.68 -0.24
N CYS A 84 1.51 4.34 0.68
CA CYS A 84 1.92 5.22 1.76
C CYS A 84 3.17 5.99 1.34
N CYS A 85 3.09 7.31 1.28
CA CYS A 85 4.21 8.18 1.00
C CYS A 85 4.03 9.55 1.66
N LEU A 86 5.14 10.25 1.90
CA LEU A 86 5.13 11.59 2.48
C LEU A 86 4.88 12.70 1.47
N TYR A 87 5.10 12.42 0.19
CA TYR A 87 4.80 13.38 -0.88
C TYR A 87 3.30 13.65 -0.99
N GLN A 88 2.97 14.82 -1.52
CA GLN A 88 1.60 15.28 -1.71
C GLN A 88 1.40 15.75 -3.15
N GLY A 89 0.14 15.85 -3.57
CA GLY A 89 -0.22 16.36 -4.89
C GLY A 89 0.39 15.56 -6.05
N GLU A 90 0.91 16.26 -7.04
CA GLU A 90 1.49 15.64 -8.25
C GLU A 90 2.70 14.77 -7.97
N GLU A 91 3.56 15.15 -7.02
CA GLU A 91 4.73 14.35 -6.65
C GLU A 91 4.33 12.96 -6.12
N ALA A 92 3.26 12.88 -5.33
CA ALA A 92 2.73 11.63 -4.85
C ALA A 92 2.14 10.77 -5.97
N LEU A 93 1.48 11.37 -6.95
CA LEU A 93 0.98 10.68 -8.14
C LEU A 93 2.11 10.13 -9.00
N VAL A 94 3.16 10.92 -9.22
CA VAL A 94 4.37 10.48 -9.93
C VAL A 94 5.02 9.30 -9.21
N GLN A 95 5.11 9.34 -7.89
CA GLN A 95 5.62 8.23 -7.09
C GLN A 95 4.78 6.96 -7.30
N LEU A 96 3.46 7.06 -7.21
CA LEU A 96 2.56 5.93 -7.41
C LEU A 96 2.75 5.29 -8.80
N GLN A 97 2.86 6.11 -9.83
CA GLN A 97 3.07 5.66 -11.20
C GLN A 97 4.44 5.02 -11.44
N SER A 98 5.47 5.45 -10.69
CA SER A 98 6.84 4.99 -10.88
C SER A 98 7.18 3.69 -10.15
N VAL A 99 6.42 3.30 -9.12
CA VAL A 99 6.79 2.19 -8.23
C VAL A 99 6.00 0.91 -8.46
N PHE A 100 4.85 0.99 -9.11
CA PHE A 100 4.07 -0.18 -9.49
C PHE A 100 4.24 -0.51 -10.98
N PRO A 101 4.15 -1.79 -11.37
CA PRO A 101 4.18 -2.18 -12.78
C PRO A 101 3.05 -1.52 -13.59
N ASP A 102 3.35 -1.07 -14.80
CA ASP A 102 2.38 -0.41 -15.67
C ASP A 102 1.12 -1.24 -15.92
N TRP A 103 1.29 -2.56 -16.12
CA TRP A 103 0.16 -3.47 -16.33
C TRP A 103 -0.78 -3.51 -15.11
N LEU A 104 -0.24 -3.42 -13.89
CA LEU A 104 -1.02 -3.42 -12.65
C LEU A 104 -1.77 -2.11 -12.49
N LEU A 105 -1.11 -0.99 -12.78
CA LEU A 105 -1.75 0.32 -12.78
C LEU A 105 -2.90 0.38 -13.79
N ALA A 106 -2.69 -0.12 -15.00
CA ALA A 106 -3.72 -0.16 -16.01
C ALA A 106 -4.91 -1.05 -15.64
N HIS A 107 -4.64 -2.18 -14.95
CA HIS A 107 -5.66 -3.15 -14.54
C HIS A 107 -6.42 -2.74 -13.27
N SER A 108 -5.84 -1.91 -12.41
CA SER A 108 -6.42 -1.57 -11.11
C SER A 108 -7.70 -0.74 -11.24
N PHE A 109 -8.77 -1.15 -10.51
CA PHE A 109 -10.04 -0.41 -10.47
C PHE A 109 -9.98 0.85 -9.60
N SER A 110 -9.06 0.90 -8.64
CA SER A 110 -8.87 2.04 -7.75
C SER A 110 -7.42 2.13 -7.29
N ARG A 111 -6.93 3.37 -7.18
CA ARG A 111 -5.58 3.69 -6.72
C ARG A 111 -5.67 4.86 -5.77
N VAL A 112 -5.23 4.67 -4.52
CA VAL A 112 -5.30 5.71 -3.50
C VAL A 112 -3.94 5.99 -2.88
N LEU A 113 -3.73 7.24 -2.53
CA LEU A 113 -2.59 7.73 -1.78
C LEU A 113 -3.02 7.87 -0.32
N ALA A 114 -2.57 6.93 0.51
CA ALA A 114 -2.97 6.84 1.91
C ALA A 114 -2.24 7.84 2.83
N GLY A 115 -1.33 8.63 2.26
CA GLY A 115 -0.45 9.51 3.03
C GLY A 115 0.68 8.74 3.72
N GLY A 116 1.40 9.38 4.61
CA GLY A 116 2.55 8.78 5.27
C GLY A 116 2.74 9.28 6.69
N GLU A 117 3.52 8.53 7.44
CA GLU A 117 3.97 8.87 8.78
C GLU A 117 5.47 8.65 8.91
N VAL A 118 6.12 9.48 9.69
CA VAL A 118 7.48 9.27 10.16
C VAL A 118 7.51 9.47 11.67
N HIS A 119 7.89 8.42 12.37
CA HIS A 119 8.23 8.47 13.79
C HIS A 119 9.75 8.47 13.91
N TYR A 120 10.32 9.64 14.08
CA TYR A 120 11.76 9.85 13.98
C TYR A 120 12.59 8.94 14.89
N GLU A 121 12.10 8.68 16.09
CA GLU A 121 12.78 7.81 17.05
C GLU A 121 12.83 6.33 16.62
N ARG A 122 11.92 5.90 15.75
CA ARG A 122 11.87 4.53 15.24
C ARG A 122 12.75 4.31 14.01
N LEU A 123 13.28 5.40 13.42
CA LEU A 123 14.10 5.31 12.22
C LEU A 123 15.46 4.70 12.54
N THR A 124 15.96 3.83 11.67
CA THR A 124 17.36 3.41 11.66
C THR A 124 18.26 4.59 11.33
N PHE A 125 19.55 4.53 11.68
CA PHE A 125 20.49 5.61 11.40
C PHE A 125 20.53 6.03 9.92
N PRO A 126 20.62 5.12 8.93
CA PRO A 126 20.56 5.49 7.51
C PRO A 126 19.27 6.21 7.13
N ASP A 127 18.11 5.75 7.65
CA ASP A 127 16.83 6.34 7.32
C ASP A 127 16.64 7.72 7.94
N ARG A 128 17.25 7.99 9.09
CA ARG A 128 17.29 9.35 9.68
C ARG A 128 18.00 10.34 8.76
N LEU A 129 19.04 9.91 8.06
CA LEU A 129 19.73 10.76 7.08
C LEU A 129 18.84 11.08 5.87
N LEU A 130 18.02 10.14 5.42
CA LEU A 130 17.12 10.34 4.29
C LEU A 130 16.02 11.37 4.59
N VAL A 131 15.53 11.43 5.83
CA VAL A 131 14.45 12.37 6.21
C VAL A 131 14.96 13.75 6.65
N ARG A 132 16.28 13.95 6.79
CA ARG A 132 16.86 15.26 7.16
C ARG A 132 16.52 16.38 6.18
N GLY A 133 16.30 16.07 4.91
CA GLY A 133 15.91 17.03 3.88
C GLY A 133 14.41 17.38 3.87
N LEU A 134 13.59 16.74 4.72
CA LEU A 134 12.17 17.03 4.82
C LEU A 134 11.92 18.25 5.72
N PRO A 135 10.89 19.05 5.45
CA PRO A 135 10.47 20.12 6.33
C PRO A 135 10.07 19.53 7.69
N HIS A 136 10.71 19.81 8.76
CA HIS A 136 10.59 19.27 10.12
C HIS A 136 11.50 18.06 10.44
N PRO A 137 12.81 18.21 10.36
CA PRO A 137 13.75 17.10 10.56
C PRO A 137 13.87 16.60 12.00
N ALA A 138 13.25 17.25 12.98
CA ALA A 138 13.42 16.96 14.41
C ALA A 138 12.17 16.46 15.13
N GLY A 139 11.08 16.11 14.41
CA GLY A 139 9.82 15.66 15.02
C GLY A 139 9.08 14.63 14.17
N ASP A 140 8.10 13.99 14.79
CA ASP A 140 7.21 13.08 14.08
C ASP A 140 6.40 13.82 13.02
N ILE A 141 6.25 13.20 11.86
CA ILE A 141 5.43 13.71 10.76
C ILE A 141 4.27 12.74 10.56
N SER A 142 3.05 13.27 10.55
CA SER A 142 1.87 12.50 10.18
C SER A 142 1.10 13.24 9.09
N ARG A 143 0.99 12.60 7.92
CA ARG A 143 0.23 13.07 6.76
C ARG A 143 -0.71 11.99 6.26
N LEU A 144 -1.22 11.17 7.17
CA LEU A 144 -2.19 10.13 6.84
C LEU A 144 -3.47 10.75 6.25
N ARG A 145 -4.05 10.03 5.31
CA ARG A 145 -5.28 10.40 4.61
C ARG A 145 -6.35 9.31 4.81
N PRO A 146 -7.03 9.31 5.97
CA PRO A 146 -8.07 8.31 6.26
C PRO A 146 -9.18 8.28 5.20
N GLN A 147 -9.49 9.43 4.60
CA GLN A 147 -10.50 9.55 3.53
C GLN A 147 -10.14 8.71 2.30
N ALA A 148 -8.86 8.61 1.96
CA ALA A 148 -8.41 7.77 0.85
C ALA A 148 -8.67 6.27 1.12
N LEU A 149 -8.56 5.84 2.38
CA LEU A 149 -8.91 4.48 2.78
C LEU A 149 -10.43 4.26 2.77
N ASP A 150 -11.22 5.27 3.13
CA ASP A 150 -12.69 5.24 3.01
C ASP A 150 -13.12 5.10 1.55
N GLU A 151 -12.50 5.86 0.64
CA GLU A 151 -12.75 5.80 -0.80
C GLU A 151 -12.45 4.39 -1.35
N LEU A 152 -11.30 3.83 -0.99
CA LEU A 152 -10.93 2.49 -1.44
C LEU A 152 -11.85 1.41 -0.88
N ALA A 153 -12.21 1.50 0.39
CA ALA A 153 -13.14 0.55 1.02
C ALA A 153 -14.55 0.64 0.41
N ALA A 154 -15.02 1.86 0.12
CA ALA A 154 -16.29 2.07 -0.57
C ALA A 154 -16.27 1.50 -1.99
N ALA A 155 -15.17 1.69 -2.73
CA ALA A 155 -14.99 1.12 -4.06
C ALA A 155 -15.02 -0.41 -4.03
N VAL A 156 -14.41 -1.05 -3.02
CA VAL A 156 -14.50 -2.51 -2.83
C VAL A 156 -15.94 -2.96 -2.58
N LYS A 157 -16.65 -2.28 -1.68
CA LYS A 157 -18.06 -2.61 -1.37
C LYS A 157 -18.99 -2.47 -2.57
N ALA A 158 -18.70 -1.53 -3.45
CA ALA A 158 -19.47 -1.34 -4.69
C ALA A 158 -19.28 -2.46 -5.74
N LEU A 159 -18.30 -3.36 -5.55
CA LEU A 159 -18.08 -4.54 -6.39
C LEU A 159 -18.95 -5.75 -5.97
N SER A 160 -19.63 -5.66 -4.86
CA SER A 160 -20.45 -6.76 -4.27
C SER A 160 -21.79 -6.88 -4.95
#